data_f4a417dfbf4600352c87869db09857cc
#
_entry.id   f4a417dfbf4600352c87869db09857cc
#
_cell.length_a   1.000
_cell.length_b   1.000
_cell.length_c   1.000
_cell.angle_alpha   90.00
_cell.angle_beta   90.00
_cell.angle_gamma   90.00
#
_symmetry.space_group_name_H-M   'P 1'
#
loop_
_entity.id
_entity.type
_entity.pdbx_description
1 polymer ?
#
loop_
_entity_poly.entity_id
_entity_poly.type
_entity_poly.pdbx_seq_one_letter_code
_entity_poly.pdbx_strand_id
1 'polypeptide(L)'
;RNSLLANLLVAFLLTIGMTVLYFNVGNLGQPEELIPLIKPYYLVLLASLVFVMLFNGFKQFTDGITDTKTAMWILLGGNVLNIIGNYILIYGKLGLPEMGLLGAGISTLFSRIMMVVVFIIVFMRSPRFLRFKLGFYRLGWSKAIFGRLNSLGWPIAFQMGMETASFSLSAVMIGWLGTIALASHQVMLAISQFTFMMYYGMGAAVAVRVSNFNGQGDILNVRRSAYAGFHLMMALGVVLSSIVFLCRNYLGGWFTDSTE
;
A
#
# COMPACT_ATOMS: atom_id res chain seq x y z
N ARG A 1 19.30 -7.00 5.50
CA ARG A 1 19.01 -7.94 6.58
C ARG A 1 18.32 -7.27 7.76
N ASN A 2 18.88 -6.20 8.34
CA ASN A 2 18.28 -5.49 9.48
C ASN A 2 16.87 -4.94 9.15
N SER A 3 16.66 -4.40 7.97
CA SER A 3 15.36 -3.92 7.51
C SER A 3 14.33 -5.06 7.37
N LEU A 4 14.72 -6.22 6.83
CA LEU A 4 13.81 -7.37 6.74
C LEU A 4 13.43 -7.89 8.12
N LEU A 5 14.38 -7.94 9.06
CA LEU A 5 14.09 -8.33 10.45
C LEU A 5 13.17 -7.33 11.13
N ALA A 6 13.37 -6.02 10.91
CA ALA A 6 12.47 -4.99 11.43
C ALA A 6 11.04 -5.15 10.87
N ASN A 7 10.92 -5.36 9.55
CA ASN A 7 9.62 -5.58 8.92
C ASN A 7 8.93 -6.85 9.41
N LEU A 8 9.67 -7.95 9.63
CA LEU A 8 9.10 -9.17 10.18
C LEU A 8 8.65 -9.01 11.63
N LEU A 9 9.39 -8.24 12.45
CA LEU A 9 9.00 -7.93 13.80
C LEU A 9 7.72 -7.09 13.83
N VAL A 10 7.62 -6.07 12.99
CA VAL A 10 6.40 -5.28 12.83
C VAL A 10 5.25 -6.14 12.33
N ALA A 11 5.50 -7.03 11.35
CA ALA A 11 4.50 -7.98 10.86
C ALA A 11 3.96 -8.86 12.00
N PHE A 12 4.85 -9.37 12.84
CA PHE A 12 4.47 -10.20 13.99
C PHE A 12 3.60 -9.43 15.00
N LEU A 13 4.00 -8.19 15.36
CA LEU A 13 3.21 -7.35 16.27
C LEU A 13 1.85 -7.01 15.68
N LEU A 14 1.80 -6.66 14.39
CA LEU A 14 0.52 -6.40 13.71
C LEU A 14 -0.34 -7.66 13.63
N THR A 15 0.24 -8.82 13.39
CA THR A 15 -0.49 -10.09 13.38
C THR A 15 -1.12 -10.38 14.73
N ILE A 16 -0.42 -10.13 15.85
CA ILE A 16 -0.98 -10.26 17.21
C ILE A 16 -2.15 -9.31 17.38
N GLY A 17 -1.98 -8.01 17.09
CA GLY A 17 -3.05 -7.01 17.21
C GLY A 17 -4.29 -7.37 16.36
N MET A 18 -4.06 -7.77 15.12
CA MET A 18 -5.14 -8.20 14.23
C MET A 18 -5.80 -9.52 14.68
N THR A 19 -5.06 -10.43 15.31
CA THR A 19 -5.63 -11.65 15.88
C THR A 19 -6.55 -11.31 17.06
N VAL A 20 -6.17 -10.37 17.92
CA VAL A 20 -7.04 -9.88 19.01
C VAL A 20 -8.33 -9.27 18.43
N LEU A 21 -8.24 -8.49 17.37
CA LEU A 21 -9.41 -7.95 16.68
C LEU A 21 -10.29 -9.05 16.09
N TYR A 22 -9.70 -10.12 15.53
CA TYR A 22 -10.44 -11.26 15.00
C TYR A 22 -11.36 -11.91 16.05
N PHE A 23 -10.87 -12.10 17.26
CA PHE A 23 -11.70 -12.65 18.36
C PHE A 23 -12.79 -11.68 18.82
N ASN A 24 -12.61 -10.38 18.62
CA ASN A 24 -13.55 -9.34 19.01
C ASN A 24 -14.44 -8.82 17.84
N VAL A 25 -14.37 -9.43 16.64
CA VAL A 25 -15.17 -8.97 15.48
C VAL A 25 -16.67 -8.90 15.79
N GLY A 26 -17.21 -9.83 16.58
CA GLY A 26 -18.63 -9.81 17.00
C GLY A 26 -19.00 -8.62 17.88
N ASN A 27 -18.04 -8.04 18.62
CA ASN A 27 -18.26 -6.90 19.51
C ASN A 27 -18.15 -5.54 18.82
N LEU A 28 -17.80 -5.53 17.51
CA LEU A 28 -17.62 -4.29 16.73
C LEU A 28 -18.92 -3.73 16.14
N GLY A 29 -20.08 -4.26 16.53
CA GLY A 29 -21.39 -3.77 16.07
C GLY A 29 -21.69 -4.11 14.60
N GLN A 30 -21.04 -5.12 14.03
CA GLN A 30 -21.34 -5.61 12.69
C GLN A 30 -22.62 -6.47 12.70
N PRO A 31 -23.45 -6.44 11.64
CA PRO A 31 -24.58 -7.34 11.50
C PRO A 31 -24.15 -8.80 11.62
N GLU A 32 -24.88 -9.57 12.44
CA GLU A 32 -24.55 -10.97 12.74
C GLU A 32 -24.47 -11.84 11.49
N GLU A 33 -25.27 -11.53 10.47
CA GLU A 33 -25.30 -12.22 9.18
C GLU A 33 -23.98 -12.13 8.40
N LEU A 34 -23.20 -11.06 8.61
CA LEU A 34 -21.94 -10.85 7.90
C LEU A 34 -20.74 -11.52 8.61
N ILE A 35 -20.87 -11.86 9.88
CA ILE A 35 -19.76 -12.43 10.67
C ILE A 35 -19.23 -13.73 10.06
N PRO A 36 -20.08 -14.70 9.61
CA PRO A 36 -19.60 -15.93 8.99
C PRO A 36 -18.83 -15.71 7.68
N LEU A 37 -19.12 -14.63 6.94
CA LEU A 37 -18.44 -14.27 5.71
C LEU A 37 -17.12 -13.52 5.98
N ILE A 38 -17.12 -12.67 6.99
CA ILE A 38 -15.95 -11.83 7.35
C ILE A 38 -14.84 -12.68 7.96
N LYS A 39 -15.15 -13.60 8.87
CA LYS A 39 -14.14 -14.38 9.60
C LYS A 39 -13.17 -15.17 8.70
N PRO A 40 -13.62 -15.99 7.73
CA PRO A 40 -12.72 -16.71 6.85
C PRO A 40 -11.87 -15.76 5.98
N TYR A 41 -12.48 -14.72 5.44
CA TYR A 41 -11.80 -13.69 4.66
C TYR A 41 -10.70 -12.99 5.46
N TYR A 42 -11.02 -12.62 6.71
CA TYR A 42 -10.10 -11.97 7.63
C TYR A 42 -8.88 -12.84 7.94
N LEU A 43 -9.06 -14.15 8.17
CA LEU A 43 -7.97 -15.10 8.40
C LEU A 43 -7.02 -15.18 7.22
N VAL A 44 -7.57 -15.22 6.01
CA VAL A 44 -6.76 -15.24 4.78
C VAL A 44 -5.96 -13.94 4.63
N LEU A 45 -6.58 -12.79 4.92
CA LEU A 45 -5.88 -11.50 4.90
C LEU A 45 -4.81 -11.41 5.99
N LEU A 46 -5.08 -11.92 7.17
CA LEU A 46 -4.11 -11.99 8.27
C LEU A 46 -2.88 -12.81 7.86
N ALA A 47 -3.08 -13.99 7.27
CA ALA A 47 -1.99 -14.81 6.75
C ALA A 47 -1.18 -14.09 5.66
N SER A 48 -1.84 -13.25 4.85
CA SER A 48 -1.18 -12.51 3.78
C SER A 48 -0.30 -11.35 4.26
N LEU A 49 -0.45 -10.91 5.51
CA LEU A 49 0.23 -9.74 6.08
C LEU A 49 1.74 -9.91 6.10
N VAL A 50 2.22 -11.12 6.41
CA VAL A 50 3.66 -11.43 6.40
C VAL A 50 4.25 -11.24 5.00
N PHE A 51 3.55 -11.67 3.96
CA PHE A 51 4.00 -11.53 2.57
C PHE A 51 4.01 -10.08 2.12
N VAL A 52 3.03 -9.26 2.54
CA VAL A 52 3.03 -7.81 2.29
C VAL A 52 4.26 -7.16 2.90
N MET A 53 4.57 -7.48 4.16
CA MET A 53 5.72 -6.90 4.85
C MET A 53 7.06 -7.35 4.24
N LEU A 54 7.15 -8.60 3.82
CA LEU A 54 8.33 -9.10 3.08
C LEU A 54 8.49 -8.36 1.74
N PHE A 55 7.42 -8.25 0.97
CA PHE A 55 7.44 -7.51 -0.30
C PHE A 55 7.87 -6.05 -0.09
N ASN A 56 7.29 -5.36 0.90
CA ASN A 56 7.67 -3.98 1.23
C ASN A 56 9.13 -3.87 1.63
N GLY A 57 9.67 -4.84 2.38
CA GLY A 57 11.10 -4.88 2.72
C GLY A 57 12.00 -4.95 1.49
N PHE A 58 11.67 -5.78 0.52
CA PHE A 58 12.38 -5.87 -0.74
C PHE A 58 12.19 -4.62 -1.62
N LYS A 59 10.96 -4.09 -1.69
CA LYS A 59 10.66 -2.88 -2.43
C LYS A 59 11.47 -1.70 -1.91
N GLN A 60 11.47 -1.46 -0.60
CA GLN A 60 12.25 -0.38 0.02
C GLN A 60 13.76 -0.54 -0.21
N PHE A 61 14.25 -1.79 -0.24
CA PHE A 61 15.64 -2.06 -0.60
C PHE A 61 15.94 -1.66 -2.04
N THR A 62 15.10 -2.05 -3.01
CA THR A 62 15.31 -1.68 -4.43
C THR A 62 15.13 -0.18 -4.67
N ASP A 63 14.19 0.46 -3.99
CA ASP A 63 14.04 1.92 -4.03
C ASP A 63 15.31 2.62 -3.49
N GLY A 64 15.89 2.10 -2.41
CA GLY A 64 17.14 2.61 -1.83
C GLY A 64 18.36 2.52 -2.73
N ILE A 65 18.40 1.55 -3.64
CA ILE A 65 19.45 1.42 -4.67
C ILE A 65 19.04 2.00 -6.03
N THR A 66 17.93 2.73 -6.08
CA THR A 66 17.36 3.37 -7.28
C THR A 66 16.91 2.40 -8.39
N ASP A 67 16.71 1.12 -8.09
CA ASP A 67 16.10 0.14 -9.01
C ASP A 67 14.58 0.01 -8.75
N THR A 68 13.86 1.10 -8.98
CA THR A 68 12.40 1.14 -8.79
C THR A 68 11.64 0.33 -9.84
N LYS A 69 12.26 0.09 -11.01
CA LYS A 69 11.64 -0.66 -12.12
C LYS A 69 11.35 -2.11 -11.76
N THR A 70 12.25 -2.77 -11.06
CA THR A 70 12.09 -4.17 -10.64
C THR A 70 10.86 -4.32 -9.75
N ALA A 71 10.73 -3.50 -8.71
CA ALA A 71 9.57 -3.53 -7.82
C ALA A 71 8.27 -3.17 -8.55
N MET A 72 8.30 -2.19 -9.46
CA MET A 72 7.16 -1.77 -10.26
C MET A 72 6.60 -2.93 -11.11
N TRP A 73 7.45 -3.62 -11.87
CA TRP A 73 6.99 -4.71 -12.73
C TRP A 73 6.44 -5.90 -11.94
N ILE A 74 7.06 -6.23 -10.80
CA ILE A 74 6.56 -7.28 -9.92
C ILE A 74 5.19 -6.89 -9.34
N LEU A 75 5.02 -5.63 -8.92
CA LEU A 75 3.75 -5.13 -8.40
C LEU A 75 2.65 -5.15 -9.46
N LEU A 76 2.95 -4.67 -10.68
CA LEU A 76 2.01 -4.71 -11.80
C LEU A 76 1.59 -6.15 -12.15
N GLY A 77 2.56 -7.07 -12.26
CA GLY A 77 2.29 -8.48 -12.50
C GLY A 77 1.43 -9.11 -11.39
N GLY A 78 1.72 -8.78 -10.12
CA GLY A 78 0.94 -9.21 -8.98
C GLY A 78 -0.50 -8.70 -9.00
N ASN A 79 -0.72 -7.44 -9.39
CA ASN A 79 -2.05 -6.87 -9.54
C ASN A 79 -2.84 -7.54 -10.68
N VAL A 80 -2.21 -7.76 -11.83
CA VAL A 80 -2.85 -8.49 -12.95
C VAL A 80 -3.25 -9.90 -12.51
N LEU A 81 -2.33 -10.61 -11.83
CA LEU A 81 -2.62 -11.94 -11.29
C LEU A 81 -3.77 -11.93 -10.28
N ASN A 82 -3.85 -10.89 -9.44
CA ASN A 82 -4.95 -10.71 -8.49
C ASN A 82 -6.28 -10.46 -9.21
N ILE A 83 -6.32 -9.64 -10.24
CA ILE A 83 -7.53 -9.37 -11.02
C ILE A 83 -8.04 -10.66 -11.68
N ILE A 84 -7.15 -11.42 -12.32
CA ILE A 84 -7.50 -12.70 -12.95
C ILE A 84 -7.97 -13.69 -11.90
N GLY A 85 -7.25 -13.81 -10.79
CA GLY A 85 -7.62 -14.70 -9.69
C GLY A 85 -8.95 -14.33 -9.04
N ASN A 86 -9.23 -13.04 -8.86
CA ASN A 86 -10.52 -12.55 -8.39
C ASN A 86 -11.65 -12.97 -9.35
N TYR A 87 -11.47 -12.76 -10.65
CA TYR A 87 -12.48 -13.15 -11.64
C TYR A 87 -12.77 -14.65 -11.61
N ILE A 88 -11.74 -15.48 -11.47
CA ILE A 88 -11.90 -16.94 -11.45
C ILE A 88 -12.54 -17.41 -10.15
N LEU A 89 -12.05 -16.96 -8.98
CA LEU A 89 -12.45 -17.51 -7.68
C LEU A 89 -13.73 -16.89 -7.13
N ILE A 90 -14.00 -15.61 -7.42
CA ILE A 90 -15.26 -14.97 -6.98
C ILE A 90 -16.44 -15.56 -7.74
N TYR A 91 -16.32 -15.70 -9.08
CA TYR A 91 -17.41 -16.11 -9.96
C TYR A 91 -17.39 -17.61 -10.30
N GLY A 92 -16.50 -18.41 -9.73
CA GLY A 92 -16.45 -19.84 -9.97
C GLY A 92 -16.18 -20.23 -11.42
N LYS A 93 -15.27 -19.54 -12.11
CA LYS A 93 -14.91 -19.84 -13.50
C LYS A 93 -13.87 -20.95 -13.58
N LEU A 94 -13.69 -21.53 -14.79
CA LEU A 94 -12.72 -22.60 -15.08
C LEU A 94 -12.94 -23.89 -14.24
N GLY A 95 -14.18 -24.20 -13.85
CA GLY A 95 -14.50 -25.40 -13.09
C GLY A 95 -14.25 -25.33 -11.59
N LEU A 96 -13.90 -24.17 -11.06
CA LEU A 96 -13.77 -23.93 -9.62
C LEU A 96 -15.14 -23.53 -9.03
N PRO A 97 -15.38 -23.84 -7.74
CA PRO A 97 -16.61 -23.40 -7.06
C PRO A 97 -16.60 -21.87 -6.88
N GLU A 98 -17.80 -21.30 -6.90
CA GLU A 98 -18.00 -19.88 -6.56
C GLU A 98 -17.69 -19.67 -5.06
N MET A 99 -16.66 -18.89 -4.77
CA MET A 99 -16.18 -18.65 -3.40
C MET A 99 -16.52 -17.25 -2.89
N GLY A 100 -17.06 -16.37 -3.75
CA GLY A 100 -17.43 -15.01 -3.37
C GLY A 100 -16.30 -14.25 -2.67
N LEU A 101 -16.60 -13.71 -1.49
CA LEU A 101 -15.64 -12.91 -0.69
C LEU A 101 -14.38 -13.71 -0.30
N LEU A 102 -14.53 -14.99 0.05
CA LEU A 102 -13.39 -15.85 0.39
C LEU A 102 -12.46 -16.03 -0.81
N GLY A 103 -13.02 -16.18 -2.01
CA GLY A 103 -12.25 -16.25 -3.27
C GLY A 103 -11.39 -15.02 -3.51
N ALA A 104 -11.91 -13.83 -3.22
CA ALA A 104 -11.14 -12.58 -3.28
C ALA A 104 -9.97 -12.58 -2.31
N GLY A 105 -10.17 -13.08 -1.08
CA GLY A 105 -9.12 -13.22 -0.09
C GLY A 105 -8.01 -14.16 -0.53
N ILE A 106 -8.37 -15.35 -1.03
CA ILE A 106 -7.42 -16.37 -1.51
C ILE A 106 -6.62 -15.83 -2.71
N SER A 107 -7.27 -15.19 -3.67
CA SER A 107 -6.60 -14.55 -4.82
C SER A 107 -5.58 -13.52 -4.36
N THR A 108 -5.95 -12.70 -3.39
CA THR A 108 -5.06 -11.68 -2.80
C THR A 108 -3.86 -12.32 -2.11
N LEU A 109 -4.06 -13.35 -1.30
CA LEU A 109 -2.99 -14.11 -0.64
C LEU A 109 -2.04 -14.71 -1.68
N PHE A 110 -2.58 -15.40 -2.68
CA PHE A 110 -1.81 -16.03 -3.73
C PHE A 110 -0.96 -15.00 -4.50
N SER A 111 -1.53 -13.88 -4.90
CA SER A 111 -0.82 -12.81 -5.60
C SER A 111 0.32 -12.24 -4.76
N ARG A 112 0.12 -12.05 -3.44
CA ARG A 112 1.15 -11.58 -2.51
C ARG A 112 2.29 -12.58 -2.34
N ILE A 113 1.97 -13.87 -2.24
CA ILE A 113 2.97 -14.95 -2.22
C ILE A 113 3.79 -14.92 -3.51
N MET A 114 3.12 -14.86 -4.67
CA MET A 114 3.79 -14.85 -5.97
C MET A 114 4.70 -13.62 -6.13
N MET A 115 4.27 -12.43 -5.69
CA MET A 115 5.13 -11.24 -5.71
C MET A 115 6.41 -11.44 -4.89
N VAL A 116 6.33 -12.03 -3.70
CA VAL A 116 7.49 -12.31 -2.85
C VAL A 116 8.40 -13.36 -3.50
N VAL A 117 7.82 -14.45 -4.02
CA VAL A 117 8.58 -15.52 -4.69
C VAL A 117 9.33 -14.98 -5.90
N VAL A 118 8.65 -14.24 -6.78
CA VAL A 118 9.27 -13.61 -7.95
C VAL A 118 10.38 -12.65 -7.52
N PHE A 119 10.15 -11.86 -6.45
CA PHE A 119 11.18 -10.95 -5.95
C PHE A 119 12.43 -11.69 -5.46
N ILE A 120 12.25 -12.77 -4.71
CA ILE A 120 13.35 -13.62 -4.24
C ILE A 120 14.10 -14.22 -5.44
N ILE A 121 13.39 -14.74 -6.44
CA ILE A 121 14.01 -15.30 -7.66
C ILE A 121 14.83 -14.23 -8.39
N VAL A 122 14.26 -13.04 -8.60
CA VAL A 122 14.96 -11.91 -9.26
C VAL A 122 16.17 -11.49 -8.42
N PHE A 123 16.03 -11.35 -7.12
CA PHE A 123 17.12 -11.01 -6.22
C PHE A 123 18.25 -12.06 -6.27
N MET A 124 17.91 -13.35 -6.31
CA MET A 124 18.88 -14.44 -6.32
C MET A 124 19.56 -14.62 -7.68
N ARG A 125 18.86 -14.39 -8.79
CA ARG A 125 19.39 -14.66 -10.15
C ARG A 125 20.02 -13.45 -10.81
N SER A 126 19.62 -12.23 -10.50
CA SER A 126 20.11 -11.03 -11.18
C SER A 126 21.54 -10.69 -10.76
N PRO A 127 22.47 -10.49 -11.73
CA PRO A 127 23.84 -10.05 -11.44
C PRO A 127 23.91 -8.67 -10.76
N ARG A 128 22.90 -7.82 -10.97
CA ARG A 128 22.82 -6.48 -10.38
C ARG A 128 22.83 -6.49 -8.86
N PHE A 129 22.32 -7.56 -8.24
CA PHE A 129 22.24 -7.71 -6.79
C PHE A 129 23.39 -8.48 -6.18
N LEU A 130 24.41 -8.89 -6.97
CA LEU A 130 25.50 -9.75 -6.51
C LEU A 130 26.26 -9.16 -5.30
N ARG A 131 26.59 -7.87 -5.34
CA ARG A 131 27.26 -7.16 -4.23
C ARG A 131 26.42 -7.19 -2.95
N PHE A 132 25.11 -7.02 -3.09
CA PHE A 132 24.18 -6.98 -1.96
C PHE A 132 23.92 -8.38 -1.37
N LYS A 133 23.95 -9.43 -2.19
CA LYS A 133 23.89 -10.81 -1.72
C LYS A 133 25.07 -11.13 -0.79
N LEU A 134 26.27 -10.78 -1.20
CA LEU A 134 27.46 -10.98 -0.39
C LEU A 134 27.37 -10.23 0.95
N GLY A 135 26.87 -9.00 0.94
CA GLY A 135 26.60 -8.23 2.15
C GLY A 135 25.50 -8.84 3.02
N PHE A 136 24.46 -9.39 2.42
CA PHE A 136 23.35 -10.04 3.15
C PHE A 136 23.83 -11.26 3.97
N TYR A 137 24.74 -12.04 3.43
CA TYR A 137 25.29 -13.22 4.13
C TYR A 137 26.37 -12.85 5.15
N ARG A 138 27.22 -11.85 4.86
CA ARG A 138 28.36 -11.49 5.71
C ARG A 138 28.02 -10.56 6.85
N LEU A 139 27.08 -9.64 6.68
CA LEU A 139 26.70 -8.66 7.70
C LEU A 139 25.68 -9.25 8.68
N GLY A 140 26.04 -9.27 9.96
CA GLY A 140 25.17 -9.70 11.05
C GLY A 140 24.09 -8.65 11.39
N TRP A 141 23.30 -8.95 12.41
CA TRP A 141 22.39 -8.00 13.02
C TRP A 141 23.18 -6.89 13.75
N SER A 142 22.75 -5.63 13.56
CA SER A 142 23.36 -4.48 14.21
C SER A 142 22.32 -3.66 14.95
N LYS A 143 22.47 -3.57 16.28
CA LYS A 143 21.59 -2.77 17.16
C LYS A 143 21.57 -1.29 16.78
N ALA A 144 22.72 -0.74 16.34
CA ALA A 144 22.83 0.65 15.93
C ALA A 144 22.01 0.94 14.67
N ILE A 145 22.09 0.06 13.65
CA ILE A 145 21.30 0.22 12.41
C ILE A 145 19.81 0.05 12.72
N PHE A 146 19.44 -0.93 13.55
CA PHE A 146 18.05 -1.14 13.95
C PHE A 146 17.49 0.07 14.71
N GLY A 147 18.25 0.62 15.66
CA GLY A 147 17.86 1.85 16.38
C GLY A 147 17.64 3.03 15.43
N ARG A 148 18.53 3.23 14.45
CA ARG A 148 18.40 4.29 13.45
C ARG A 148 17.18 4.10 12.54
N LEU A 149 16.88 2.86 12.13
CA LEU A 149 15.66 2.57 11.36
C LEU A 149 14.40 2.89 12.16
N ASN A 150 14.35 2.52 13.44
CA ASN A 150 13.21 2.83 14.30
C ASN A 150 13.06 4.33 14.54
N SER A 151 14.14 5.07 14.81
CA SER A 151 14.06 6.51 15.04
C SER A 151 13.53 7.28 13.82
N LEU A 152 13.76 6.78 12.60
CA LEU A 152 13.19 7.34 11.37
C LEU A 152 11.78 6.83 11.11
N GLY A 153 11.51 5.57 11.44
CA GLY A 153 10.21 4.93 11.14
C GLY A 153 9.07 5.42 12.01
N TRP A 154 9.30 5.66 13.31
CA TRP A 154 8.25 6.11 14.22
C TRP A 154 7.58 7.43 13.83
N PRO A 155 8.32 8.51 13.50
CA PRO A 155 7.69 9.76 13.07
C PRO A 155 6.86 9.57 11.78
N ILE A 156 7.34 8.78 10.82
CA ILE A 156 6.64 8.50 9.57
C ILE A 156 5.36 7.67 9.85
N ALA A 157 5.45 6.66 10.71
CA ALA A 157 4.31 5.85 11.08
C ALA A 157 3.23 6.68 11.79
N PHE A 158 3.65 7.59 12.70
CA PHE A 158 2.74 8.52 13.38
C PHE A 158 2.10 9.50 12.40
N GLN A 159 2.86 10.08 11.48
CA GLN A 159 2.35 10.95 10.44
C GLN A 159 1.27 10.25 9.61
N MET A 160 1.54 9.05 9.08
CA MET A 160 0.58 8.27 8.30
C MET A 160 -0.65 7.86 9.12
N GLY A 161 -0.45 7.53 10.41
CA GLY A 161 -1.52 7.22 11.34
C GLY A 161 -2.46 8.41 11.56
N MET A 162 -1.90 9.60 11.78
CA MET A 162 -2.69 10.83 11.95
C MET A 162 -3.44 11.21 10.68
N GLU A 163 -2.81 11.03 9.52
CA GLU A 163 -3.46 11.25 8.22
C GLU A 163 -4.68 10.33 8.04
N THR A 164 -4.50 9.03 8.26
CA THR A 164 -5.59 8.04 8.18
C THR A 164 -6.70 8.33 9.22
N ALA A 165 -6.31 8.70 10.45
CA ALA A 165 -7.25 9.08 11.50
C ALA A 165 -8.08 10.31 11.10
N SER A 166 -7.47 11.31 10.45
CA SER A 166 -8.17 12.51 9.98
C SER A 166 -9.26 12.18 8.97
N PHE A 167 -8.96 11.31 7.98
CA PHE A 167 -9.97 10.86 7.02
C PHE A 167 -11.11 10.06 7.70
N SER A 168 -10.76 9.17 8.63
CA SER A 168 -11.75 8.36 9.34
C SER A 168 -12.64 9.22 10.24
N LEU A 169 -12.07 10.17 10.97
CA LEU A 169 -12.82 11.09 11.83
C LEU A 169 -13.74 11.99 10.99
N SER A 170 -13.27 12.50 9.85
CA SER A 170 -14.10 13.29 8.93
C SER A 170 -15.33 12.51 8.45
N ALA A 171 -15.14 11.23 8.10
CA ALA A 171 -16.26 10.38 7.68
C ALA A 171 -17.26 10.14 8.83
N VAL A 172 -16.79 9.95 10.07
CA VAL A 172 -17.66 9.80 11.25
C VAL A 172 -18.46 11.09 11.51
N MET A 173 -17.78 12.24 11.48
CA MET A 173 -18.45 13.55 11.72
C MET A 173 -19.51 13.85 10.65
N ILE A 174 -19.23 13.53 9.38
CA ILE A 174 -20.19 13.70 8.28
C ILE A 174 -21.34 12.70 8.40
N GLY A 175 -21.08 11.48 8.93
CA GLY A 175 -22.12 10.51 9.23
C GLY A 175 -23.19 11.02 10.20
N TRP A 176 -22.84 11.94 11.12
CA TRP A 176 -23.80 12.59 12.02
C TRP A 176 -24.76 13.55 11.31
N LEU A 177 -24.40 14.03 10.11
CA LEU A 177 -25.25 14.89 9.29
C LEU A 177 -26.30 14.10 8.49
N GLY A 178 -26.20 12.77 8.48
CA GLY A 178 -27.14 11.88 7.82
C GLY A 178 -26.56 11.08 6.67
N THR A 179 -27.36 10.14 6.17
CA THR A 179 -26.93 9.15 5.18
C THR A 179 -26.59 9.75 3.82
N ILE A 180 -27.32 10.78 3.37
CA ILE A 180 -27.07 11.45 2.09
C ILE A 180 -25.74 12.20 2.13
N ALA A 181 -25.46 12.93 3.22
CA ALA A 181 -24.20 13.63 3.41
C ALA A 181 -23.02 12.66 3.44
N LEU A 182 -23.17 11.52 4.11
CA LEU A 182 -22.16 10.48 4.16
C LEU A 182 -21.92 9.85 2.79
N ALA A 183 -22.97 9.57 2.01
CA ALA A 183 -22.85 9.02 0.67
C ALA A 183 -22.11 9.98 -0.27
N SER A 184 -22.48 11.27 -0.27
CA SER A 184 -21.82 12.32 -1.04
C SER A 184 -20.34 12.45 -0.66
N HIS A 185 -20.02 12.36 0.64
CA HIS A 185 -18.64 12.38 1.12
C HIS A 185 -17.84 11.18 0.63
N GLN A 186 -18.43 9.98 0.59
CA GLN A 186 -17.76 8.77 0.08
C GLN A 186 -17.41 8.90 -1.41
N VAL A 187 -18.32 9.48 -2.23
CA VAL A 187 -18.04 9.77 -3.64
C VAL A 187 -16.86 10.75 -3.76
N MET A 188 -16.88 11.83 -2.99
CA MET A 188 -15.80 12.81 -2.96
C MET A 188 -14.47 12.18 -2.52
N LEU A 189 -14.48 11.32 -1.50
CA LEU A 189 -13.30 10.60 -1.07
C LEU A 189 -12.75 9.67 -2.15
N ALA A 190 -13.60 8.98 -2.91
CA ALA A 190 -13.15 8.10 -3.99
C ALA A 190 -12.41 8.88 -5.09
N ILE A 191 -12.94 10.05 -5.49
CA ILE A 191 -12.30 10.94 -6.47
C ILE A 191 -10.99 11.51 -5.92
N SER A 192 -11.01 11.96 -4.67
CA SER A 192 -9.83 12.49 -3.98
C SER A 192 -8.74 11.45 -3.81
N GLN A 193 -9.10 10.20 -3.53
CA GLN A 193 -8.16 9.09 -3.37
C GLN A 193 -7.41 8.79 -4.68
N PHE A 194 -8.09 8.85 -5.82
CA PHE A 194 -7.43 8.71 -7.12
C PHE A 194 -6.37 9.79 -7.35
N THR A 195 -6.72 11.04 -7.08
CA THR A 195 -5.81 12.19 -7.18
C THR A 195 -4.65 12.06 -6.19
N PHE A 196 -4.95 11.69 -4.95
CA PHE A 196 -3.95 11.48 -3.90
C PHE A 196 -2.91 10.43 -4.27
N MET A 197 -3.30 9.30 -4.88
CA MET A 197 -2.37 8.25 -5.31
C MET A 197 -1.37 8.76 -6.35
N MET A 198 -1.78 9.66 -7.23
CA MET A 198 -0.87 10.26 -8.22
C MET A 198 0.18 11.15 -7.53
N TYR A 199 -0.22 11.99 -6.56
CA TYR A 199 0.71 12.79 -5.76
C TYR A 199 1.63 11.93 -4.91
N TYR A 200 1.09 10.90 -4.27
CA TYR A 200 1.86 9.98 -3.45
C TYR A 200 2.95 9.28 -4.26
N GLY A 201 2.62 8.81 -5.47
CA GLY A 201 3.60 8.21 -6.38
C GLY A 201 4.71 9.18 -6.80
N MET A 202 4.35 10.41 -7.14
CA MET A 202 5.32 11.45 -7.50
C MET A 202 6.20 11.82 -6.30
N GLY A 203 5.61 12.01 -5.13
CA GLY A 203 6.34 12.30 -3.88
C GLY A 203 7.34 11.20 -3.53
N ALA A 204 6.94 9.93 -3.65
CA ALA A 204 7.83 8.79 -3.45
C ALA A 204 9.02 8.79 -4.42
N ALA A 205 8.79 9.08 -5.71
CA ALA A 205 9.84 9.16 -6.71
C ALA A 205 10.86 10.28 -6.41
N VAL A 206 10.36 11.45 -6.00
CA VAL A 206 11.21 12.58 -5.59
C VAL A 206 12.02 12.23 -4.34
N ALA A 207 11.38 11.61 -3.34
CA ALA A 207 12.05 11.20 -2.11
C ALA A 207 13.18 10.19 -2.36
N VAL A 208 12.97 9.19 -3.22
CA VAL A 208 14.01 8.23 -3.62
C VAL A 208 15.18 8.94 -4.27
N ARG A 209 14.92 9.86 -5.19
CA ARG A 209 15.98 10.59 -5.91
C ARG A 209 16.77 11.52 -5.00
N VAL A 210 16.09 12.30 -4.17
CA VAL A 210 16.70 13.22 -3.21
C VAL A 210 17.54 12.46 -2.20
N SER A 211 17.03 11.37 -1.63
CA SER A 211 17.76 10.56 -0.65
C SER A 211 19.00 9.89 -1.25
N ASN A 212 18.94 9.48 -2.52
CA ASN A 212 20.07 8.90 -3.22
C ASN A 212 21.22 9.94 -3.40
N PHE A 213 20.94 11.14 -3.89
CA PHE A 213 21.93 12.19 -4.01
C PHE A 213 22.48 12.66 -2.66
N ASN A 214 21.62 12.72 -1.64
CA ASN A 214 22.04 13.02 -0.28
C ASN A 214 23.01 11.96 0.28
N GLY A 215 22.75 10.68 0.00
CA GLY A 215 23.64 9.58 0.35
C GLY A 215 25.01 9.64 -0.34
N GLN A 216 25.09 10.27 -1.52
CA GLN A 216 26.32 10.51 -2.28
C GLN A 216 27.04 11.80 -1.84
N GLY A 217 26.43 12.63 -0.98
CA GLY A 217 26.95 13.93 -0.59
C GLY A 217 26.81 15.03 -1.65
N ASP A 218 26.04 14.77 -2.72
CA ASP A 218 25.83 15.70 -3.83
C ASP A 218 24.68 16.68 -3.55
N ILE A 219 25.00 17.71 -2.74
CA ILE A 219 24.02 18.72 -2.29
C ILE A 219 23.43 19.51 -3.47
N LEU A 220 24.18 19.71 -4.56
CA LEU A 220 23.70 20.42 -5.73
C LEU A 220 22.55 19.67 -6.41
N ASN A 221 22.72 18.37 -6.63
CA ASN A 221 21.69 17.54 -7.24
C ASN A 221 20.54 17.21 -6.26
N VAL A 222 20.76 17.23 -4.94
CA VAL A 222 19.68 17.23 -3.93
C VAL A 222 18.74 18.41 -4.17
N ARG A 223 19.28 19.63 -4.22
CA ARG A 223 18.49 20.86 -4.45
C ARG A 223 17.77 20.81 -5.80
N ARG A 224 18.49 20.49 -6.89
CA ARG A 224 17.90 20.40 -8.24
C ARG A 224 16.75 19.40 -8.29
N SER A 225 16.92 18.24 -7.66
CA SER A 225 15.86 17.21 -7.63
C SER A 225 14.67 17.64 -6.80
N ALA A 226 14.88 18.33 -5.68
CA ALA A 226 13.81 18.87 -4.85
C ALA A 226 13.00 19.94 -5.60
N TYR A 227 13.69 20.90 -6.23
CA TYR A 227 13.01 21.94 -7.04
C TYR A 227 12.27 21.36 -8.24
N ALA A 228 12.90 20.44 -8.97
CA ALA A 228 12.23 19.76 -10.10
C ALA A 228 10.97 18.99 -9.63
N GLY A 229 11.08 18.29 -8.51
CA GLY A 229 9.94 17.59 -7.89
C GLY A 229 8.83 18.55 -7.48
N PHE A 230 9.16 19.69 -6.87
CA PHE A 230 8.20 20.70 -6.51
C PHE A 230 7.45 21.26 -7.74
N HIS A 231 8.17 21.64 -8.79
CA HIS A 231 7.54 22.14 -10.02
C HIS A 231 6.65 21.09 -10.70
N LEU A 232 7.10 19.83 -10.73
CA LEU A 232 6.30 18.73 -11.30
C LEU A 232 5.01 18.50 -10.49
N MET A 233 5.10 18.53 -9.13
CA MET A 233 3.92 18.40 -8.28
C MET A 233 2.96 19.58 -8.43
N MET A 234 3.47 20.81 -8.56
CA MET A 234 2.65 21.99 -8.84
C MET A 234 1.94 21.89 -10.20
N ALA A 235 2.68 21.49 -11.24
CA ALA A 235 2.08 21.30 -12.57
C ALA A 235 1.01 20.19 -12.55
N LEU A 236 1.30 19.06 -11.92
CA LEU A 236 0.33 17.97 -11.73
C LEU A 236 -0.90 18.45 -10.96
N GLY A 237 -0.71 19.29 -9.94
CA GLY A 237 -1.78 19.90 -9.15
C GLY A 237 -2.73 20.75 -10.00
N VAL A 238 -2.16 21.63 -10.79
CA VAL A 238 -2.95 22.49 -11.69
C VAL A 238 -3.73 21.64 -12.69
N VAL A 239 -3.10 20.65 -13.31
CA VAL A 239 -3.74 19.77 -14.30
C VAL A 239 -4.89 18.97 -13.65
N LEU A 240 -4.65 18.28 -12.54
CA LEU A 240 -5.66 17.47 -11.87
C LEU A 240 -6.82 18.31 -11.33
N SER A 241 -6.52 19.46 -10.71
CA SER A 241 -7.56 20.37 -10.23
C SER A 241 -8.41 20.92 -11.38
N SER A 242 -7.79 21.24 -12.51
CA SER A 242 -8.50 21.69 -13.71
C SER A 242 -9.41 20.60 -14.28
N ILE A 243 -8.93 19.35 -14.34
CA ILE A 243 -9.73 18.21 -14.79
C ILE A 243 -10.94 18.01 -13.88
N VAL A 244 -10.73 17.95 -12.56
CA VAL A 244 -11.82 17.78 -11.59
C VAL A 244 -12.82 18.91 -11.68
N PHE A 245 -12.35 20.16 -11.81
CA PHE A 245 -13.22 21.32 -11.94
C PHE A 245 -14.05 21.30 -13.22
N LEU A 246 -13.46 20.95 -14.36
CA LEU A 246 -14.17 20.85 -15.65
C LEU A 246 -15.17 19.70 -15.66
N CYS A 247 -14.82 18.57 -15.03
CA CYS A 247 -15.66 17.38 -14.99
C CYS A 247 -16.67 17.37 -13.83
N ARG A 248 -16.70 18.40 -12.97
CA ARG A 248 -17.48 18.42 -11.72
C ARG A 248 -18.95 18.06 -11.91
N ASN A 249 -19.57 18.49 -13.01
CA ASN A 249 -20.98 18.24 -13.29
C ASN A 249 -21.27 16.80 -13.77
N TYR A 250 -20.24 16.08 -14.21
CA TYR A 250 -20.37 14.70 -14.71
C TYR A 250 -19.92 13.67 -13.67
N LEU A 251 -19.02 14.05 -12.76
CA LEU A 251 -18.41 13.13 -11.79
C LEU A 251 -19.45 12.50 -10.84
N GLY A 252 -20.45 13.26 -10.42
CA GLY A 252 -21.53 12.76 -9.57
C GLY A 252 -22.35 11.66 -10.27
N GLY A 253 -22.70 11.85 -11.53
CA GLY A 253 -23.49 10.91 -12.32
C GLY A 253 -22.80 9.57 -12.63
N TRP A 254 -21.47 9.45 -12.40
CA TRP A 254 -20.78 8.17 -12.54
C TRP A 254 -20.95 7.26 -11.32
N PHE A 255 -21.32 7.82 -10.17
CA PHE A 255 -21.44 7.09 -8.91
C PHE A 255 -22.89 6.89 -8.45
N THR A 256 -23.83 7.68 -8.96
CA THR A 256 -25.23 7.60 -8.59
C THR A 256 -26.11 8.05 -9.76
N ASP A 257 -27.22 7.35 -9.94
CA ASP A 257 -28.30 7.72 -10.88
C ASP A 257 -29.30 8.70 -10.23
N SER A 258 -29.17 9.01 -8.94
CA SER A 258 -30.02 9.98 -8.25
C SER A 258 -29.59 11.41 -8.53
N THR A 259 -30.54 12.27 -8.80
CA THR A 259 -30.37 13.73 -9.05
C THR A 259 -30.38 14.54 -7.75
N GLU A 260 -30.41 13.90 -6.59
CA GLU A 260 -30.38 14.52 -5.26
C GLU A 260 -28.99 14.85 -4.75
#